data_df448e9a9ba344074601537f507b94de
#
_entry.id   df448e9a9ba344074601537f507b94de
#
_cell.length_a   1.000
_cell.length_b   1.000
_cell.length_c   1.000
_cell.angle_alpha   90.00
_cell.angle_beta   90.00
_cell.angle_gamma   90.00
#
_symmetry.space_group_name_H-M   'P 1'
#
loop_
_entity.id
_entity.type
_entity.pdbx_description
1 polymer ?
#
loop_
_entity_poly.entity_id
_entity_poly.type
_entity_poly.pdbx_seq_one_letter_code
_entity_poly.pdbx_strand_id
1 'polypeptide(L)'
;MRRGAGSRMRRPRGVTLISLLVGLAISMLVILAALSLFQRMVKTTVNARQDAQSNAQRNASFVSAGLILQSAGFGIADAVWGTHGMVLKDLAWDAEHQRLTGQNSADGQGNAVVWSDNITGASQCRVLWAPAQGGGLRLLGPVACANVTAWSSLAWGTPRSLDRVPQGAITLAQSTATCAPFGIGPATEQVRLTFSATSSSGQVLHTSICLANMRAS
;
A
#
# COMPACT_ATOMS: atom_id res chain seq x y z
N MET A 1 -37.71 72.26 40.31
CA MET A 1 -38.21 71.98 38.95
C MET A 1 -37.63 70.66 38.48
N ARG A 2 -38.35 69.54 38.50
CA ARG A 2 -37.95 68.20 38.02
C ARG A 2 -38.72 67.97 36.72
N ARG A 3 -38.01 67.91 35.57
CA ARG A 3 -38.57 67.51 34.28
C ARG A 3 -38.65 65.99 34.21
N GLY A 4 -39.87 65.45 34.16
CA GLY A 4 -40.10 64.02 33.93
C GLY A 4 -39.78 63.66 32.46
N ALA A 5 -38.85 62.72 32.27
CA ALA A 5 -38.56 62.14 30.98
C ALA A 5 -39.65 61.09 30.68
N GLY A 6 -40.57 61.43 29.75
CA GLY A 6 -41.60 60.52 29.26
C GLY A 6 -40.98 59.45 28.41
N SER A 7 -40.95 58.19 28.89
CA SER A 7 -40.60 57.02 28.14
C SER A 7 -41.68 56.73 27.09
N ARG A 8 -41.37 56.96 25.82
CA ARG A 8 -42.23 56.56 24.70
C ARG A 8 -42.29 55.02 24.62
N MET A 9 -43.35 54.42 25.10
CA MET A 9 -43.68 53.00 24.85
C MET A 9 -43.78 52.81 23.31
N ARG A 10 -42.81 52.11 22.73
CA ARG A 10 -42.89 51.62 21.34
C ARG A 10 -44.01 50.57 21.28
N ARG A 11 -45.10 50.89 20.56
CA ARG A 11 -46.17 49.94 20.25
C ARG A 11 -45.59 48.70 19.55
N PRO A 12 -45.86 47.49 20.02
CA PRO A 12 -45.45 46.28 19.29
C PRO A 12 -46.10 46.24 17.92
N ARG A 13 -45.27 46.19 16.85
CA ARG A 13 -45.77 45.99 15.49
C ARG A 13 -46.19 44.54 15.39
N GLY A 14 -47.46 44.28 15.13
CA GLY A 14 -48.00 42.96 14.85
C GLY A 14 -47.33 42.34 13.64
N VAL A 15 -46.87 41.09 13.74
CA VAL A 15 -46.35 40.32 12.62
C VAL A 15 -47.51 39.88 11.77
N THR A 16 -47.50 40.18 10.46
CA THR A 16 -48.53 39.74 9.54
C THR A 16 -48.37 38.25 9.25
N LEU A 17 -49.46 37.53 9.00
CA LEU A 17 -49.50 36.10 8.72
C LEU A 17 -48.61 35.76 7.48
N ILE A 18 -48.53 36.68 6.51
CA ILE A 18 -47.66 36.58 5.34
C ILE A 18 -46.17 36.61 5.71
N SER A 19 -45.77 37.52 6.62
CA SER A 19 -44.37 37.59 7.04
C SER A 19 -43.91 36.35 7.79
N LEU A 20 -44.82 35.68 8.54
CA LEU A 20 -44.55 34.43 9.21
C LEU A 20 -44.41 33.28 8.23
N LEU A 21 -45.22 33.19 7.19
CA LEU A 21 -45.14 32.18 6.14
C LEU A 21 -43.83 32.35 5.33
N VAL A 22 -43.46 33.56 4.93
CA VAL A 22 -42.23 33.83 4.20
C VAL A 22 -41.00 33.51 5.08
N GLY A 23 -41.05 33.86 6.35
CA GLY A 23 -39.95 33.54 7.30
C GLY A 23 -39.76 32.03 7.45
N LEU A 24 -40.87 31.25 7.51
CA LEU A 24 -40.83 29.80 7.63
C LEU A 24 -40.26 29.15 6.34
N ALA A 25 -40.68 29.65 5.16
CA ALA A 25 -40.18 29.17 3.88
C ALA A 25 -38.64 29.40 3.72
N ILE A 26 -38.18 30.60 4.07
CA ILE A 26 -36.73 30.91 4.03
C ILE A 26 -35.95 30.05 5.03
N SER A 27 -36.49 29.85 6.23
CA SER A 27 -35.85 29.01 7.24
C SER A 27 -35.70 27.55 6.77
N MET A 28 -36.72 26.99 6.11
CA MET A 28 -36.64 25.63 5.52
C MET A 28 -35.55 25.53 4.45
N LEU A 29 -35.43 26.53 3.57
CA LEU A 29 -34.40 26.54 2.53
C LEU A 29 -32.99 26.61 3.14
N VAL A 30 -32.80 27.41 4.16
CA VAL A 30 -31.50 27.52 4.86
C VAL A 30 -31.13 26.19 5.54
N ILE A 31 -32.10 25.54 6.22
CA ILE A 31 -31.87 24.25 6.86
C ILE A 31 -31.51 23.17 5.83
N LEU A 32 -32.23 23.09 4.70
CA LEU A 32 -31.93 22.15 3.65
C LEU A 32 -30.55 22.38 3.03
N ALA A 33 -30.17 23.63 2.81
CA ALA A 33 -28.83 23.97 2.32
C ALA A 33 -27.74 23.57 3.35
N ALA A 34 -27.95 23.85 4.62
CA ALA A 34 -27.01 23.46 5.68
C ALA A 34 -26.87 21.94 5.80
N LEU A 35 -27.97 21.20 5.74
CA LEU A 35 -27.94 19.73 5.75
C LEU A 35 -27.21 19.15 4.55
N SER A 36 -27.42 19.70 3.34
CA SER A 36 -26.72 19.25 2.15
C SER A 36 -25.21 19.47 2.24
N LEU A 37 -24.79 20.62 2.78
CA LEU A 37 -23.38 20.92 3.01
C LEU A 37 -22.77 19.97 4.04
N PHE A 38 -23.48 19.74 5.14
CA PHE A 38 -23.04 18.81 6.19
C PHE A 38 -22.86 17.39 5.64
N GLN A 39 -23.82 16.88 4.85
CA GLN A 39 -23.70 15.56 4.22
C GLN A 39 -22.48 15.45 3.31
N ARG A 40 -22.17 16.48 2.52
CA ARG A 40 -20.97 16.51 1.68
C ARG A 40 -19.69 16.48 2.54
N MET A 41 -19.64 17.29 3.58
CA MET A 41 -18.49 17.34 4.49
C MET A 41 -18.25 16.00 5.17
N VAL A 42 -19.31 15.33 5.66
CA VAL A 42 -19.20 13.99 6.26
C VAL A 42 -18.67 12.97 5.26
N LYS A 43 -19.23 12.92 4.05
CA LYS A 43 -18.76 12.00 3.00
C LYS A 43 -17.29 12.23 2.67
N THR A 44 -16.88 13.49 2.48
CA THR A 44 -15.48 13.83 2.18
C THR A 44 -14.55 13.39 3.32
N THR A 45 -14.94 13.64 4.57
CA THR A 45 -14.15 13.24 5.75
C THR A 45 -14.03 11.73 5.88
N VAL A 46 -15.11 10.99 5.67
CA VAL A 46 -15.11 9.51 5.72
C VAL A 46 -14.20 8.93 4.63
N ASN A 47 -14.33 9.42 3.39
CA ASN A 47 -13.50 8.97 2.28
C ASN A 47 -12.02 9.27 2.53
N ALA A 48 -11.69 10.50 2.96
CA ALA A 48 -10.31 10.87 3.27
C ALA A 48 -9.71 10.01 4.39
N ARG A 49 -10.51 9.65 5.40
CA ARG A 49 -10.07 8.76 6.48
C ARG A 49 -9.83 7.33 5.99
N GLN A 50 -10.70 6.80 5.13
CA GLN A 50 -10.52 5.48 4.53
C GLN A 50 -9.27 5.44 3.63
N ASP A 51 -9.05 6.47 2.82
CA ASP A 51 -7.87 6.59 1.96
C ASP A 51 -6.57 6.67 2.79
N ALA A 52 -6.57 7.49 3.84
CA ALA A 52 -5.42 7.60 4.74
C ALA A 52 -5.10 6.26 5.44
N GLN A 53 -6.12 5.54 5.93
CA GLN A 53 -5.94 4.25 6.56
C GLN A 53 -5.42 3.19 5.57
N SER A 54 -5.94 3.16 4.37
CA SER A 54 -5.53 2.31 3.27
C SER A 54 -4.06 2.53 2.89
N ASN A 55 -3.68 3.79 2.70
CA ASN A 55 -2.31 4.16 2.37
C ASN A 55 -1.34 3.83 3.50
N ALA A 56 -1.74 4.03 4.77
CA ALA A 56 -0.92 3.67 5.92
C ALA A 56 -0.67 2.15 6.00
N GLN A 57 -1.70 1.33 5.75
CA GLN A 57 -1.55 -0.13 5.71
C GLN A 57 -0.64 -0.58 4.57
N ARG A 58 -0.74 0.03 3.40
CA ARG A 58 0.12 -0.27 2.27
C ARG A 58 1.58 0.09 2.53
N ASN A 59 1.82 1.26 3.10
CA ASN A 59 3.17 1.63 3.49
C ASN A 59 3.74 0.67 4.53
N ALA A 60 2.95 0.23 5.50
CA ALA A 60 3.37 -0.76 6.48
C ALA A 60 3.72 -2.12 5.83
N SER A 61 2.95 -2.55 4.81
CA SER A 61 3.27 -3.77 4.08
C SER A 61 4.55 -3.64 3.25
N PHE A 62 4.79 -2.48 2.62
CA PHE A 62 6.03 -2.22 1.91
C PHE A 62 7.25 -2.21 2.84
N VAL A 63 7.13 -1.61 4.02
CA VAL A 63 8.20 -1.66 5.04
C VAL A 63 8.44 -3.10 5.49
N SER A 64 7.39 -3.86 5.75
CA SER A 64 7.50 -5.28 6.13
C SER A 64 8.15 -6.12 5.04
N ALA A 65 7.74 -5.91 3.79
CA ALA A 65 8.35 -6.53 2.62
C ALA A 65 9.84 -6.19 2.51
N GLY A 66 10.19 -4.93 2.75
CA GLY A 66 11.57 -4.46 2.76
C GLY A 66 12.44 -5.16 3.79
N LEU A 67 11.93 -5.29 5.01
CA LEU A 67 12.66 -5.99 6.08
C LEU A 67 12.85 -7.48 5.75
N ILE A 68 11.84 -8.12 5.19
CA ILE A 68 11.91 -9.53 4.78
C ILE A 68 12.94 -9.71 3.65
N LEU A 69 12.95 -8.82 2.67
CA LEU A 69 13.87 -8.85 1.54
C LEU A 69 15.35 -8.59 1.91
N GLN A 70 15.63 -8.03 3.09
CA GLN A 70 17.02 -7.93 3.58
C GLN A 70 17.67 -9.31 3.80
N SER A 71 16.85 -10.37 3.91
CA SER A 71 17.37 -11.74 3.99
C SER A 71 17.83 -12.29 2.63
N ALA A 72 17.49 -11.63 1.52
CA ALA A 72 17.85 -12.11 0.18
C ALA A 72 19.36 -12.22 0.03
N GLY A 73 19.85 -13.41 -0.30
CA GLY A 73 21.26 -13.73 -0.42
C GLY A 73 22.03 -13.89 0.90
N PHE A 74 21.37 -13.68 2.05
CA PHE A 74 22.05 -13.79 3.35
C PHE A 74 22.58 -15.22 3.59
N GLY A 75 23.83 -15.33 4.06
CA GLY A 75 24.48 -16.63 4.34
C GLY A 75 24.87 -17.42 3.10
N ILE A 76 24.73 -16.87 1.90
CA ILE A 76 25.18 -17.46 0.64
C ILE A 76 26.42 -16.71 0.17
N ALA A 77 27.53 -17.42 0.05
CA ALA A 77 28.75 -16.82 -0.50
C ALA A 77 28.52 -16.42 -1.97
N ASP A 78 28.85 -15.16 -2.29
CA ASP A 78 28.73 -14.60 -3.65
C ASP A 78 27.31 -14.74 -4.25
N ALA A 79 26.29 -14.43 -3.47
CA ALA A 79 24.92 -14.46 -3.97
C ALA A 79 24.73 -13.49 -5.15
N VAL A 80 24.27 -14.02 -6.28
CA VAL A 80 24.13 -13.31 -7.56
C VAL A 80 22.68 -13.31 -7.99
N TRP A 81 22.21 -12.16 -8.49
CA TRP A 81 20.90 -12.06 -9.13
C TRP A 81 20.81 -12.96 -10.36
N GLY A 82 19.65 -13.52 -10.64
CA GLY A 82 19.45 -14.54 -11.66
C GLY A 82 19.57 -15.98 -11.14
N THR A 83 20.44 -16.23 -10.15
CA THR A 83 20.62 -17.55 -9.52
C THR A 83 20.00 -17.63 -8.13
N HIS A 84 20.18 -16.56 -7.33
CA HIS A 84 19.73 -16.50 -5.93
C HIS A 84 18.59 -15.51 -5.70
N GLY A 85 18.19 -14.76 -6.74
CA GLY A 85 17.05 -13.88 -6.76
C GLY A 85 16.60 -13.56 -8.17
N MET A 86 15.31 -13.43 -8.43
CA MET A 86 14.75 -12.98 -9.71
C MET A 86 13.34 -12.42 -9.56
N VAL A 87 12.94 -11.58 -10.50
CA VAL A 87 11.55 -11.13 -10.64
C VAL A 87 10.77 -12.13 -11.48
N LEU A 88 9.53 -12.38 -11.07
CA LEU A 88 8.59 -13.25 -11.78
C LEU A 88 7.41 -12.40 -12.26
N LYS A 89 6.92 -12.74 -13.47
CA LYS A 89 5.79 -12.09 -14.11
C LYS A 89 4.61 -13.02 -14.22
N ASP A 90 3.41 -12.45 -14.13
CA ASP A 90 2.14 -13.18 -14.24
C ASP A 90 2.04 -14.33 -13.23
N LEU A 91 2.65 -14.14 -12.03
CA LEU A 91 2.65 -15.16 -11.00
C LEU A 91 1.24 -15.36 -10.47
N ALA A 92 0.81 -16.62 -10.42
CA ALA A 92 -0.44 -17.08 -9.83
C ALA A 92 -0.19 -18.25 -8.88
N TRP A 93 -1.07 -18.38 -7.89
CA TRP A 93 -1.04 -19.45 -6.89
C TRP A 93 -2.07 -20.53 -7.24
N ASP A 94 -1.58 -21.75 -7.41
CA ASP A 94 -2.41 -22.95 -7.50
C ASP A 94 -2.55 -23.56 -6.10
N ALA A 95 -3.73 -23.42 -5.53
CA ALA A 95 -4.02 -23.92 -4.18
C ALA A 95 -4.14 -25.44 -4.10
N GLU A 96 -4.53 -26.10 -5.18
CA GLU A 96 -4.71 -27.54 -5.24
C GLU A 96 -3.35 -28.26 -5.22
N HIS A 97 -2.41 -27.78 -6.00
CA HIS A 97 -1.08 -28.38 -6.10
C HIS A 97 -0.02 -27.69 -5.23
N GLN A 98 -0.39 -26.62 -4.50
CA GLN A 98 0.51 -25.77 -3.71
C GLN A 98 1.73 -25.29 -4.51
N ARG A 99 1.52 -24.93 -5.75
CA ARG A 99 2.55 -24.51 -6.70
C ARG A 99 2.30 -23.10 -7.23
N LEU A 100 3.37 -22.52 -7.72
CA LEU A 100 3.33 -21.25 -8.40
C LEU A 100 3.40 -21.50 -9.93
N THR A 101 2.59 -20.76 -10.67
CA THR A 101 2.61 -20.69 -12.13
C THR A 101 2.92 -19.28 -12.55
N GLY A 102 3.62 -19.10 -13.67
CA GLY A 102 4.03 -17.78 -14.15
C GLY A 102 5.28 -17.89 -15.03
N GLN A 103 5.97 -16.79 -15.21
CA GLN A 103 7.14 -16.68 -16.09
C GLN A 103 8.28 -15.91 -15.41
N ASN A 104 9.52 -16.20 -15.81
CA ASN A 104 10.65 -15.37 -15.45
C ASN A 104 10.54 -14.03 -16.17
N SER A 105 10.76 -12.94 -15.45
CA SER A 105 10.74 -11.61 -16.05
C SER A 105 12.04 -11.34 -16.82
N ALA A 106 11.94 -11.07 -18.10
CA ALA A 106 13.08 -10.69 -18.92
C ALA A 106 13.42 -9.19 -18.82
N ASP A 107 12.42 -8.35 -18.50
CA ASP A 107 12.53 -6.90 -18.39
C ASP A 107 12.71 -6.42 -16.93
N GLY A 108 12.81 -7.35 -15.98
CA GLY A 108 12.91 -7.04 -14.57
C GLY A 108 11.62 -6.51 -13.93
N GLN A 109 10.49 -6.52 -14.66
CA GLN A 109 9.20 -6.08 -14.13
C GLN A 109 8.26 -7.28 -13.93
N GLY A 110 7.48 -7.24 -12.85
CA GLY A 110 6.57 -8.34 -12.56
C GLY A 110 5.65 -8.08 -11.39
N ASN A 111 5.05 -9.16 -10.92
CA ASN A 111 4.18 -9.14 -9.75
C ASN A 111 4.73 -10.00 -8.59
N ALA A 112 5.93 -10.55 -8.72
CA ALA A 112 6.57 -11.30 -7.65
C ALA A 112 8.09 -11.24 -7.73
N VAL A 113 8.73 -11.47 -6.59
CA VAL A 113 10.17 -11.70 -6.48
C VAL A 113 10.39 -12.99 -5.68
N VAL A 114 11.24 -13.87 -6.21
CA VAL A 114 11.75 -15.05 -5.53
C VAL A 114 13.21 -14.82 -5.14
N TRP A 115 13.58 -15.28 -3.95
CA TRP A 115 14.98 -15.23 -3.50
C TRP A 115 15.33 -16.43 -2.63
N SER A 116 16.62 -16.71 -2.51
CA SER A 116 17.15 -17.69 -1.57
C SER A 116 17.95 -17.02 -0.45
N ASP A 117 17.94 -17.66 0.69
CA ASP A 117 18.76 -17.33 1.87
C ASP A 117 19.22 -18.61 2.56
N ASN A 118 20.23 -18.48 3.43
CA ASN A 118 20.78 -19.58 4.25
C ASN A 118 20.87 -19.16 5.73
N ILE A 119 19.76 -18.65 6.27
CA ILE A 119 19.70 -18.16 7.66
C ILE A 119 19.85 -19.30 8.67
N THR A 120 19.30 -20.47 8.35
CA THR A 120 19.23 -21.62 9.28
C THR A 120 20.34 -22.65 9.07
N GLY A 121 21.32 -22.36 8.24
CA GLY A 121 22.37 -23.32 7.83
C GLY A 121 21.96 -24.25 6.68
N ALA A 122 20.74 -24.08 6.15
CA ALA A 122 20.26 -24.75 4.95
C ALA A 122 19.69 -23.73 3.98
N SER A 123 19.94 -23.91 2.69
CA SER A 123 19.41 -23.03 1.66
C SER A 123 17.89 -23.12 1.55
N GLN A 124 17.23 -21.99 1.61
CA GLN A 124 15.77 -21.85 1.57
C GLN A 124 15.34 -20.81 0.55
N CYS A 125 14.24 -21.04 -0.12
CA CYS A 125 13.62 -20.09 -1.01
C CYS A 125 12.37 -19.48 -0.41
N ARG A 126 12.12 -18.22 -0.74
CA ARG A 126 10.94 -17.44 -0.39
C ARG A 126 10.42 -16.69 -1.60
N VAL A 127 9.13 -16.42 -1.63
CA VAL A 127 8.51 -15.58 -2.66
C VAL A 127 7.70 -14.50 -1.99
N LEU A 128 7.90 -13.28 -2.45
CA LEU A 128 7.00 -12.16 -2.18
C LEU A 128 6.17 -11.93 -3.46
N TRP A 129 4.86 -12.04 -3.33
CA TRP A 129 3.94 -12.05 -4.45
C TRP A 129 2.81 -11.04 -4.26
N ALA A 130 2.54 -10.28 -5.30
CA ALA A 130 1.43 -9.36 -5.42
C ALA A 130 0.39 -9.95 -6.39
N PRO A 131 -0.71 -10.54 -5.91
CA PRO A 131 -1.72 -11.10 -6.79
C PRO A 131 -2.38 -10.00 -7.62
N ALA A 132 -2.63 -10.29 -8.90
CA ALA A 132 -3.31 -9.37 -9.81
C ALA A 132 -4.76 -9.11 -9.37
N GLN A 133 -5.41 -10.13 -8.79
CA GLN A 133 -6.75 -10.03 -8.22
C GLN A 133 -6.66 -10.05 -6.69
N GLY A 134 -7.51 -9.23 -6.04
CA GLY A 134 -7.55 -9.11 -4.58
C GLY A 134 -6.46 -8.24 -3.98
N GLY A 135 -5.41 -7.89 -4.74
CA GLY A 135 -4.35 -6.98 -4.33
C GLY A 135 -3.52 -7.42 -3.12
N GLY A 136 -2.70 -6.50 -2.62
CA GLY A 136 -1.86 -6.71 -1.44
C GLY A 136 -0.57 -7.48 -1.73
N LEU A 137 0.20 -7.72 -0.67
CA LEU A 137 1.43 -8.52 -0.71
C LEU A 137 1.25 -9.82 0.07
N ARG A 138 1.74 -10.92 -0.49
CA ARG A 138 1.74 -12.24 0.14
C ARG A 138 3.13 -12.82 0.15
N LEU A 139 3.46 -13.47 1.24
CA LEU A 139 4.72 -14.19 1.43
C LEU A 139 4.47 -15.69 1.38
N LEU A 140 5.28 -16.41 0.59
CA LEU A 140 5.32 -17.86 0.53
C LEU A 140 6.69 -18.37 0.99
N GLY A 141 6.71 -19.56 1.52
CA GLY A 141 7.92 -20.17 2.06
C GLY A 141 8.15 -19.82 3.54
N PRO A 142 9.30 -20.19 4.11
CA PRO A 142 10.47 -20.77 3.43
C PRO A 142 10.24 -22.21 2.97
N VAL A 143 10.85 -22.57 1.84
CA VAL A 143 10.94 -23.97 1.37
C VAL A 143 12.38 -24.30 1.01
N ALA A 144 12.81 -25.55 1.25
CA ALA A 144 14.16 -25.98 0.90
C ALA A 144 14.35 -25.88 -0.63
N CYS A 145 15.46 -25.27 -1.06
CA CYS A 145 15.79 -25.13 -2.46
C CYS A 145 17.30 -25.00 -2.65
N ALA A 146 17.83 -25.46 -3.78
CA ALA A 146 19.24 -25.25 -4.13
C ALA A 146 19.48 -23.85 -4.67
N ASN A 147 18.58 -23.33 -5.48
CA ASN A 147 18.58 -22.00 -6.06
C ASN A 147 17.17 -21.61 -6.49
N VAL A 148 16.97 -20.37 -6.91
CA VAL A 148 15.63 -19.87 -7.26
C VAL A 148 15.15 -20.29 -8.66
N THR A 149 15.98 -20.86 -9.50
CA THR A 149 15.58 -21.22 -10.88
C THR A 149 14.56 -22.37 -10.93
N ALA A 150 14.50 -23.20 -9.87
CA ALA A 150 13.53 -24.28 -9.71
C ALA A 150 12.20 -23.86 -9.09
N TRP A 151 11.91 -22.56 -8.94
CA TRP A 151 10.77 -22.01 -8.23
C TRP A 151 9.42 -22.64 -8.59
N SER A 152 9.21 -22.96 -9.87
CA SER A 152 7.94 -23.53 -10.38
C SER A 152 7.68 -24.98 -9.95
N SER A 153 8.75 -25.72 -9.60
CA SER A 153 8.66 -27.12 -9.17
C SER A 153 8.53 -27.30 -7.67
N LEU A 154 8.71 -26.23 -6.87
CA LEU A 154 8.66 -26.29 -5.42
C LEU A 154 7.22 -26.30 -4.89
N ALA A 155 7.00 -27.01 -3.78
CA ALA A 155 5.75 -26.98 -3.02
C ALA A 155 5.83 -25.85 -1.98
N TRP A 156 5.12 -24.73 -2.24
CA TRP A 156 5.30 -23.47 -1.51
C TRP A 156 4.50 -23.37 -0.20
N GLY A 157 3.53 -24.23 0.04
CA GLY A 157 2.62 -24.08 1.16
C GLY A 157 1.65 -22.91 1.00
N THR A 158 0.89 -22.59 2.02
CA THR A 158 -0.16 -21.55 1.96
C THR A 158 0.43 -20.14 2.00
N PRO A 159 0.03 -19.22 1.08
CA PRO A 159 0.48 -17.84 1.11
C PRO A 159 0.01 -17.09 2.36
N ARG A 160 0.92 -16.39 3.02
CA ARG A 160 0.63 -15.52 4.16
C ARG A 160 0.48 -14.08 3.70
N SER A 161 -0.66 -13.45 3.98
CA SER A 161 -0.86 -12.03 3.67
C SER A 161 0.00 -11.13 4.58
N LEU A 162 0.64 -10.13 3.99
CA LEU A 162 1.31 -9.04 4.70
C LEU A 162 0.38 -7.83 4.88
N ASP A 163 -0.66 -7.72 4.06
CA ASP A 163 -1.68 -6.68 4.14
C ASP A 163 -2.93 -7.21 4.84
N ARG A 164 -3.50 -6.41 5.74
CA ARG A 164 -4.79 -6.73 6.38
C ARG A 164 -5.97 -6.48 5.45
N VAL A 165 -5.87 -5.44 4.64
CA VAL A 165 -6.88 -5.07 3.66
C VAL A 165 -6.18 -4.96 2.31
N PRO A 166 -6.25 -5.98 1.48
CA PRO A 166 -5.64 -5.96 0.16
C PRO A 166 -6.35 -4.93 -0.73
N GLN A 167 -5.60 -4.04 -1.35
CA GLN A 167 -6.12 -3.01 -2.23
C GLN A 167 -5.24 -2.84 -3.46
N GLY A 168 -5.86 -2.87 -4.64
CA GLY A 168 -5.23 -2.59 -5.91
C GLY A 168 -4.01 -3.47 -6.25
N ALA A 169 -3.58 -3.39 -7.48
CA ALA A 169 -2.40 -4.10 -7.95
C ALA A 169 -1.12 -3.45 -7.41
N ILE A 170 -0.12 -4.29 -7.13
CA ILE A 170 1.24 -3.86 -6.81
C ILE A 170 2.14 -4.41 -7.92
N THR A 171 3.00 -3.58 -8.45
CA THR A 171 4.03 -3.97 -9.42
C THR A 171 5.40 -3.91 -8.77
N LEU A 172 6.26 -4.83 -9.17
CA LEU A 172 7.65 -4.91 -8.76
C LEU A 172 8.54 -4.62 -9.96
N ALA A 173 9.57 -3.83 -9.75
CA ALA A 173 10.58 -3.59 -10.76
C ALA A 173 11.98 -3.80 -10.15
N GLN A 174 12.83 -4.49 -10.89
CA GLN A 174 14.24 -4.65 -10.55
C GLN A 174 15.07 -3.67 -11.37
N SER A 175 16.08 -3.10 -10.76
CA SER A 175 17.10 -2.29 -11.41
C SER A 175 18.44 -2.49 -10.70
N THR A 176 19.51 -2.12 -11.36
CA THR A 176 20.83 -2.00 -10.74
C THR A 176 21.02 -0.57 -10.27
N ALA A 177 21.57 -0.40 -9.08
CA ALA A 177 21.83 0.93 -8.54
C ALA A 177 23.01 0.91 -7.56
N THR A 178 23.71 2.01 -7.51
CA THR A 178 24.73 2.22 -6.49
C THR A 178 24.05 2.47 -5.14
N CYS A 179 24.26 1.57 -4.21
CA CYS A 179 23.64 1.60 -2.89
C CYS A 179 24.70 1.53 -1.79
N ALA A 180 24.43 2.19 -0.67
CA ALA A 180 25.09 1.97 0.61
C ALA A 180 24.02 1.41 1.56
N PRO A 181 23.84 0.09 1.66
CA PRO A 181 22.85 -0.50 2.55
C PRO A 181 23.06 -0.01 3.98
N PHE A 182 21.99 0.41 4.64
CA PHE A 182 22.06 0.99 6.00
C PHE A 182 22.87 2.29 6.12
N GLY A 183 23.28 2.92 5.00
CA GLY A 183 24.12 4.12 5.01
C GLY A 183 25.53 3.93 5.52
N ILE A 184 26.02 2.69 5.60
CA ILE A 184 27.34 2.34 6.15
C ILE A 184 28.19 1.68 5.05
N GLY A 185 29.47 2.07 4.98
CA GLY A 185 30.44 1.53 4.02
C GLY A 185 30.42 2.19 2.64
N PRO A 186 31.28 1.73 1.71
CA PRO A 186 31.31 2.24 0.35
C PRO A 186 30.05 1.85 -0.40
N ALA A 187 29.53 2.78 -1.19
CA ALA A 187 28.41 2.49 -2.08
C ALA A 187 28.87 1.56 -3.20
N THR A 188 28.20 0.43 -3.37
CA THR A 188 28.49 -0.58 -4.39
C THR A 188 27.27 -0.77 -5.31
N GLU A 189 27.53 -1.31 -6.49
CA GLU A 189 26.47 -1.66 -7.42
C GLU A 189 25.72 -2.90 -6.91
N GLN A 190 24.44 -2.74 -6.66
CA GLN A 190 23.59 -3.76 -6.08
C GLN A 190 22.24 -3.82 -6.79
N VAL A 191 21.51 -4.87 -6.53
CA VAL A 191 20.11 -5.00 -6.96
C VAL A 191 19.22 -4.10 -6.15
N ARG A 192 18.43 -3.28 -6.82
CA ARG A 192 17.36 -2.47 -6.24
C ARG A 192 16.02 -3.03 -6.68
N LEU A 193 15.15 -3.27 -5.74
CA LEU A 193 13.75 -3.61 -6.00
C LEU A 193 12.86 -2.40 -5.67
N THR A 194 11.95 -2.07 -6.57
CA THR A 194 10.96 -1.00 -6.40
C THR A 194 9.57 -1.59 -6.42
N PHE A 195 8.80 -1.33 -5.37
CA PHE A 195 7.37 -1.64 -5.29
C PHE A 195 6.59 -0.40 -5.65
N SER A 196 5.62 -0.53 -6.52
CA SER A 196 4.74 0.56 -6.93
C SER A 196 3.28 0.12 -6.82
N ALA A 197 2.43 1.00 -6.31
CA ALA A 197 1.00 0.78 -6.21
C ALA A 197 0.26 2.09 -6.39
N THR A 198 -0.91 2.04 -7.01
CA THR A 198 -1.80 3.20 -7.12
C THR A 198 -2.78 3.20 -5.96
N SER A 199 -2.89 4.32 -5.26
CA SER A 199 -3.89 4.52 -4.22
C SER A 199 -5.29 4.71 -4.81
N SER A 200 -6.33 4.62 -3.97
CA SER A 200 -7.71 4.92 -4.34
C SER A 200 -7.90 6.37 -4.85
N SER A 201 -7.06 7.30 -4.38
CA SER A 201 -7.03 8.69 -4.85
C SER A 201 -6.24 8.90 -6.15
N GLY A 202 -5.70 7.83 -6.77
CA GLY A 202 -4.89 7.91 -8.00
C GLY A 202 -3.42 8.29 -7.78
N GLN A 203 -2.98 8.46 -6.54
CA GLN A 203 -1.57 8.73 -6.24
C GLN A 203 -0.75 7.44 -6.35
N VAL A 204 0.44 7.53 -6.95
CA VAL A 204 1.39 6.42 -7.01
C VAL A 204 2.23 6.43 -5.74
N LEU A 205 2.12 5.35 -4.97
CA LEU A 205 2.99 5.06 -3.84
C LEU A 205 4.10 4.14 -4.34
N HIS A 206 5.34 4.48 -4.04
CA HIS A 206 6.49 3.64 -4.38
C HIS A 206 7.47 3.57 -3.22
N THR A 207 8.15 2.45 -3.10
CA THR A 207 9.28 2.28 -2.19
C THR A 207 10.36 1.46 -2.88
N SER A 208 11.60 1.80 -2.63
CA SER A 208 12.75 1.11 -3.21
C SER A 208 13.65 0.57 -2.12
N ILE A 209 14.17 -0.63 -2.36
CA ILE A 209 14.98 -1.37 -1.40
C ILE A 209 16.21 -1.88 -2.13
N CYS A 210 17.41 -1.63 -1.57
CA CYS A 210 18.66 -2.24 -2.03
C CYS A 210 18.88 -3.56 -1.30
N LEU A 211 19.20 -4.61 -2.03
CA LEU A 211 19.47 -5.94 -1.48
C LEU A 211 20.95 -6.01 -1.07
N ALA A 212 21.21 -5.90 0.24
CA ALA A 212 22.55 -5.78 0.79
C ALA A 212 23.48 -6.98 0.50
N ASN A 213 22.90 -8.18 0.40
CA ASN A 213 23.64 -9.43 0.25
C ASN A 213 23.51 -10.02 -1.17
N MET A 214 23.07 -9.23 -2.15
CA MET A 214 22.82 -9.70 -3.51
C MET A 214 23.56 -8.83 -4.52
N ARG A 215 24.52 -9.42 -5.25
CA ARG A 215 25.21 -8.74 -6.34
C ARG A 215 24.32 -8.69 -7.58
N ALA A 216 24.46 -7.64 -8.36
CA ALA A 216 23.95 -7.63 -9.72
C ALA A 216 24.69 -8.68 -10.57
N SER A 217 23.98 -9.29 -11.52
CA SER A 217 24.55 -10.25 -12.50
C SER A 217 25.32 -9.53 -13.58
#